data_f29e658bfb6c35d4ebb5c1270d27e681
#
_entry.id   f29e658bfb6c35d4ebb5c1270d27e681
#
_cell.length_a   1.000
_cell.length_b   1.000
_cell.length_c   1.000
_cell.angle_alpha   90.00
_cell.angle_beta   90.00
_cell.angle_gamma   90.00
#
_symmetry.space_group_name_H-M   'P 1'
#
loop_
_entity.id
_entity.type
_entity.pdbx_description
1 polymer ?
#
loop_
_entity_poly.entity_id
_entity_poly.type
_entity_poly.pdbx_seq_one_letter_code
_entity_poly.pdbx_strand_id
1 'polypeptide(L)'
;MKHVLLTVVFLGIACVAMAHELLSPNGNLKLNVVLDSEGGPVYSLYYKGEPVVEPSALGILMEEADLSNGFRILDATNSTFDETWMPVWGEYEKVRNHYNELTVTFSQPAKHDRTMIVRFRLFDDGLGFRYELPEQKTMNYLTVKDELTEFNLTGNHTLYCIPGDYDTNEFAYTTAAISEVREAMERNLRKKGYEAKATSFTVQTPLMIKTTEGLYINIHEAALVDYSAMLLNVDDKEFNFSAHLTPDKLGKKGYLQLPLHTPWRTIMVSDDARSILASQLILNLNEPCKLEDTSWIKPQKFIGVWWEMFTGGG
;
A
#
# COMPACT_ATOMS: atom_id res chain seq x y z
N MET A 1 -42.53 52.67 -18.48
CA MET A 1 -41.82 51.90 -17.44
C MET A 1 -40.89 50.91 -18.15
N LYS A 2 -39.58 51.16 -18.14
CA LYS A 2 -38.57 50.29 -18.77
C LYS A 2 -38.04 49.34 -17.68
N HIS A 3 -38.28 48.02 -17.83
CA HIS A 3 -37.70 47.00 -16.97
C HIS A 3 -36.27 46.73 -17.42
N VAL A 4 -35.32 47.05 -16.55
CA VAL A 4 -33.91 46.65 -16.73
C VAL A 4 -33.75 45.25 -16.11
N LEU A 5 -33.47 44.27 -16.96
CA LEU A 5 -33.17 42.90 -16.52
C LEU A 5 -31.69 42.86 -16.15
N LEU A 6 -31.38 42.69 -14.87
CA LEU A 6 -30.02 42.56 -14.36
C LEU A 6 -29.62 41.07 -14.46
N THR A 7 -28.80 40.70 -15.46
CA THR A 7 -28.25 39.35 -15.58
C THR A 7 -27.01 39.25 -14.65
N VAL A 8 -27.13 38.52 -13.56
CA VAL A 8 -26.02 38.18 -12.69
C VAL A 8 -25.32 36.98 -13.29
N VAL A 9 -24.13 37.20 -13.83
CA VAL A 9 -23.22 36.11 -14.30
C VAL A 9 -22.46 35.62 -13.08
N PHE A 10 -22.77 34.41 -12.63
CA PHE A 10 -21.95 33.68 -11.67
C PHE A 10 -20.72 33.14 -12.39
N LEU A 11 -19.57 33.79 -12.22
CA LEU A 11 -18.28 33.19 -12.55
C LEU A 11 -17.97 32.15 -11.46
N GLY A 12 -18.21 30.87 -11.77
CA GLY A 12 -17.70 29.77 -10.96
C GLY A 12 -16.18 29.75 -11.13
N ILE A 13 -15.45 30.10 -10.08
CA ILE A 13 -14.02 29.84 -10.01
C ILE A 13 -13.87 28.33 -9.85
N ALA A 14 -13.56 27.63 -10.94
CA ALA A 14 -13.12 26.26 -10.89
C ALA A 14 -11.76 26.27 -10.16
N CYS A 15 -11.75 25.84 -8.90
CA CYS A 15 -10.52 25.58 -8.18
C CYS A 15 -9.87 24.36 -8.85
N VAL A 16 -8.92 24.58 -9.74
CA VAL A 16 -8.11 23.51 -10.31
C VAL A 16 -7.24 23.02 -9.14
N ALA A 17 -7.56 21.82 -8.63
CA ALA A 17 -6.71 21.14 -7.66
C ALA A 17 -5.33 20.98 -8.31
N MET A 18 -4.29 21.58 -7.72
CA MET A 18 -2.93 21.40 -8.21
C MET A 18 -2.51 19.96 -7.94
N ALA A 19 -2.26 19.21 -9.01
CA ALA A 19 -1.70 17.87 -8.92
C ALA A 19 -0.19 17.97 -8.61
N HIS A 20 0.27 17.20 -7.64
CA HIS A 20 1.69 17.00 -7.37
C HIS A 20 2.14 15.75 -8.10
N GLU A 21 3.07 15.92 -9.03
CA GLU A 21 3.57 14.86 -9.89
C GLU A 21 4.97 14.42 -9.46
N LEU A 22 5.24 13.10 -9.60
CA LEU A 22 6.56 12.52 -9.43
C LEU A 22 6.81 11.52 -10.56
N LEU A 23 8.00 11.57 -11.16
CA LEU A 23 8.45 10.59 -12.14
C LEU A 23 9.48 9.64 -11.49
N SER A 24 9.50 8.37 -11.92
CA SER A 24 10.62 7.47 -11.59
C SER A 24 11.92 7.96 -12.24
N PRO A 25 13.09 7.50 -11.75
CA PRO A 25 14.37 7.92 -12.32
C PRO A 25 14.48 7.68 -13.83
N ASN A 26 13.93 6.58 -14.35
CA ASN A 26 13.89 6.28 -15.79
C ASN A 26 12.70 6.93 -16.54
N GLY A 27 11.80 7.61 -15.84
CA GLY A 27 10.63 8.29 -16.39
C GLY A 27 9.48 7.38 -16.84
N ASN A 28 9.55 6.06 -16.62
CA ASN A 28 8.50 5.13 -17.05
C ASN A 28 7.29 5.12 -16.11
N LEU A 29 7.49 5.36 -14.82
CA LEU A 29 6.41 5.48 -13.85
C LEU A 29 6.14 6.95 -13.56
N LYS A 30 4.85 7.29 -13.44
CA LYS A 30 4.39 8.62 -13.02
C LYS A 30 3.34 8.47 -11.93
N LEU A 31 3.57 9.13 -10.80
CA LEU A 31 2.63 9.28 -9.70
C LEU A 31 1.98 10.66 -9.77
N ASN A 32 0.68 10.73 -9.57
CA ASN A 32 -0.05 11.96 -9.33
C ASN A 32 -0.69 11.90 -7.93
N VAL A 33 -0.62 13.01 -7.19
CA VAL A 33 -1.26 13.17 -5.88
C VAL A 33 -2.10 14.44 -5.87
N VAL A 34 -3.35 14.32 -5.47
CA VAL A 34 -4.31 15.44 -5.40
C VAL A 34 -5.13 15.36 -4.11
N LEU A 35 -5.90 16.39 -3.82
CA LEU A 35 -7.04 16.31 -2.89
C LEU A 35 -8.33 16.22 -3.69
N ASP A 36 -9.26 15.39 -3.23
CA ASP A 36 -10.63 15.37 -3.73
C ASP A 36 -11.44 16.60 -3.25
N SER A 37 -12.72 16.65 -3.61
CA SER A 37 -13.63 17.78 -3.25
C SER A 37 -13.88 17.90 -1.75
N GLU A 38 -13.65 16.84 -0.97
CA GLU A 38 -13.84 16.81 0.49
C GLU A 38 -12.50 17.00 1.23
N GLY A 39 -11.41 17.18 0.50
CA GLY A 39 -10.06 17.30 1.05
C GLY A 39 -9.47 15.94 1.42
N GLY A 40 -9.93 14.85 0.82
CA GLY A 40 -9.33 13.52 0.93
C GLY A 40 -8.12 13.39 0.02
N PRO A 41 -6.97 12.86 0.53
CA PRO A 41 -5.82 12.59 -0.33
C PRO A 41 -6.12 11.44 -1.30
N VAL A 42 -5.78 11.64 -2.58
CA VAL A 42 -5.97 10.67 -3.66
C VAL A 42 -4.70 10.55 -4.48
N TYR A 43 -4.33 9.34 -4.88
CA TYR A 43 -3.19 9.10 -5.76
C TYR A 43 -3.62 8.32 -7.01
N SER A 44 -2.83 8.44 -8.08
CA SER A 44 -2.94 7.64 -9.29
C SER A 44 -1.55 7.27 -9.79
N LEU A 45 -1.41 6.09 -10.38
CA LEU A 45 -0.12 5.59 -10.89
C LEU A 45 -0.25 5.23 -12.37
N TYR A 46 0.74 5.66 -13.17
CA TYR A 46 0.83 5.40 -14.60
C TYR A 46 2.15 4.70 -14.92
N TYR A 47 2.12 3.81 -15.91
CA TYR A 47 3.31 3.17 -16.47
C TYR A 47 3.37 3.39 -17.97
N LYS A 48 4.47 4.03 -18.45
CA LYS A 48 4.66 4.42 -19.86
C LYS A 48 3.49 5.23 -20.46
N GLY A 49 2.85 6.04 -19.60
CA GLY A 49 1.72 6.90 -19.97
C GLY A 49 0.33 6.27 -19.79
N GLU A 50 0.24 4.95 -19.62
CA GLU A 50 -1.03 4.24 -19.41
C GLU A 50 -1.35 4.12 -17.92
N PRO A 51 -2.62 4.24 -17.51
CA PRO A 51 -3.01 4.11 -16.12
C PRO A 51 -2.79 2.67 -15.63
N VAL A 52 -2.31 2.54 -14.40
CA VAL A 52 -2.10 1.26 -13.70
C VAL A 52 -2.96 1.21 -12.44
N VAL A 53 -3.00 2.34 -11.72
CA VAL A 53 -3.89 2.55 -10.57
C VAL A 53 -4.67 3.84 -10.85
N GLU A 54 -5.98 3.69 -10.93
CA GLU A 54 -6.94 4.79 -11.05
C GLU A 54 -7.00 5.60 -9.76
N PRO A 55 -7.66 6.77 -9.72
CA PRO A 55 -7.77 7.57 -8.51
C PRO A 55 -8.19 6.72 -7.30
N SER A 56 -7.29 6.60 -6.33
CA SER A 56 -7.39 5.74 -5.16
C SER A 56 -7.20 6.56 -3.89
N ALA A 57 -8.12 6.41 -2.94
CA ALA A 57 -8.09 7.16 -1.69
C ALA A 57 -6.96 6.72 -0.78
N LEU A 58 -6.50 7.67 0.04
CA LEU A 58 -5.55 7.48 1.12
C LEU A 58 -6.15 7.97 2.44
N GLY A 59 -5.87 7.26 3.52
CA GLY A 59 -6.30 7.71 4.84
C GLY A 59 -6.15 6.64 5.91
N ILE A 60 -6.24 7.09 7.17
CA ILE A 60 -6.25 6.21 8.34
C ILE A 60 -7.38 6.65 9.26
N LEU A 61 -8.21 5.72 9.67
CA LEU A 61 -9.23 5.92 10.67
C LEU A 61 -8.72 5.45 12.03
N MET A 62 -8.61 6.38 12.96
CA MET A 62 -8.27 6.12 14.37
C MET A 62 -9.53 6.25 15.24
N GLU A 63 -9.50 5.73 16.47
CA GLU A 63 -10.60 6.02 17.42
C GLU A 63 -10.65 7.50 17.77
N GLU A 64 -9.49 8.13 17.88
CA GLU A 64 -9.30 9.52 18.30
C GLU A 64 -9.33 10.52 17.14
N ALA A 65 -9.18 10.05 15.90
CA ALA A 65 -9.04 10.91 14.72
C ALA A 65 -9.48 10.21 13.42
N ASP A 66 -10.14 10.96 12.55
CA ASP A 66 -10.34 10.61 11.16
C ASP A 66 -9.31 11.38 10.32
N LEU A 67 -8.39 10.64 9.70
CA LEU A 67 -7.32 11.16 8.86
C LEU A 67 -7.55 10.75 7.39
N SER A 68 -8.78 10.91 6.90
CA SER A 68 -9.16 10.57 5.52
C SER A 68 -9.63 11.77 4.70
N ASN A 69 -10.06 12.85 5.33
CA ASN A 69 -10.67 14.01 4.66
C ASN A 69 -10.43 15.32 5.38
N GLY A 70 -10.95 16.43 4.82
CA GLY A 70 -10.85 17.77 5.42
C GLY A 70 -9.44 18.34 5.43
N PHE A 71 -8.55 17.82 4.61
CA PHE A 71 -7.17 18.28 4.49
C PHE A 71 -7.01 19.46 3.53
N ARG A 72 -5.96 20.21 3.76
CA ARG A 72 -5.27 21.04 2.78
C ARG A 72 -3.82 20.60 2.69
N ILE A 73 -3.18 20.78 1.55
CA ILE A 73 -1.74 20.58 1.40
C ILE A 73 -1.02 21.80 1.97
N LEU A 74 -0.15 21.56 2.96
CA LEU A 74 0.72 22.60 3.53
C LEU A 74 2.00 22.73 2.75
N ASP A 75 2.57 21.58 2.35
CA ASP A 75 3.85 21.51 1.68
C ASP A 75 3.95 20.26 0.83
N ALA A 76 4.72 20.35 -0.26
CA ALA A 76 5.04 19.22 -1.12
C ALA A 76 6.47 19.37 -1.64
N THR A 77 7.35 18.46 -1.26
CA THR A 77 8.78 18.50 -1.59
C THR A 77 9.22 17.28 -2.35
N ASN A 78 10.07 17.50 -3.36
CA ASN A 78 10.69 16.45 -4.15
C ASN A 78 12.16 16.30 -3.79
N SER A 79 12.66 15.06 -3.78
CA SER A 79 14.08 14.74 -3.66
C SER A 79 14.43 13.51 -4.50
N THR A 80 15.72 13.27 -4.68
CA THR A 80 16.26 12.10 -5.38
C THR A 80 17.30 11.44 -4.48
N PHE A 81 17.32 10.10 -4.49
CA PHE A 81 18.28 9.30 -3.75
C PHE A 81 18.89 8.23 -4.66
N ASP A 82 20.20 8.05 -4.58
CA ASP A 82 20.92 7.02 -5.33
C ASP A 82 22.14 6.52 -4.51
N GLU A 83 22.05 5.30 -4.05
CA GLU A 83 23.07 4.65 -3.23
C GLU A 83 23.16 3.17 -3.59
N THR A 84 24.31 2.56 -3.38
CA THR A 84 24.48 1.10 -3.46
C THR A 84 24.95 0.58 -2.11
N TRP A 85 24.22 -0.39 -1.56
CA TRP A 85 24.53 -1.01 -0.29
C TRP A 85 24.73 -2.53 -0.43
N MET A 86 25.31 -3.14 0.57
CA MET A 86 25.56 -4.59 0.61
C MET A 86 24.73 -5.22 1.73
N PRO A 87 23.83 -6.16 1.40
CA PRO A 87 23.11 -6.91 2.42
C PRO A 87 24.05 -7.84 3.20
N VAL A 88 23.72 -8.12 4.46
CA VAL A 88 24.49 -9.07 5.29
C VAL A 88 24.51 -10.46 4.64
N TRP A 89 23.34 -10.91 4.18
CA TRP A 89 23.12 -12.13 3.41
C TRP A 89 21.95 -11.90 2.44
N GLY A 90 21.90 -12.66 1.36
CA GLY A 90 20.83 -12.59 0.38
C GLY A 90 21.28 -13.12 -0.98
N GLU A 91 20.42 -12.97 -1.97
CA GLU A 91 20.67 -13.41 -3.35
C GLU A 91 21.57 -12.43 -4.11
N TYR A 92 21.66 -11.17 -3.62
CA TYR A 92 22.42 -10.09 -4.25
C TYR A 92 23.63 -9.71 -3.40
N GLU A 93 24.78 -9.57 -4.03
CA GLU A 93 25.98 -9.01 -3.39
C GLU A 93 25.82 -7.51 -3.15
N LYS A 94 25.16 -6.82 -4.08
CA LYS A 94 24.95 -5.38 -4.07
C LYS A 94 23.52 -5.06 -4.47
N VAL A 95 22.92 -4.12 -3.76
CA VAL A 95 21.57 -3.62 -3.99
C VAL A 95 21.64 -2.12 -4.25
N ARG A 96 21.19 -1.67 -5.43
CA ARG A 96 21.07 -0.25 -5.73
C ARG A 96 19.75 0.27 -5.18
N ASN A 97 19.80 1.32 -4.37
CA ASN A 97 18.65 2.05 -3.86
C ASN A 97 18.55 3.39 -4.59
N HIS A 98 17.77 3.42 -5.66
CA HIS A 98 17.63 4.58 -6.53
C HIS A 98 16.16 4.91 -6.75
N TYR A 99 15.71 6.07 -6.24
CA TYR A 99 14.33 6.53 -6.34
C TYR A 99 14.25 8.06 -6.40
N ASN A 100 13.13 8.55 -6.90
CA ASN A 100 12.66 9.90 -6.63
C ASN A 100 11.61 9.85 -5.53
N GLU A 101 11.62 10.84 -4.64
CA GLU A 101 10.72 10.92 -3.49
C GLU A 101 9.86 12.19 -3.57
N LEU A 102 8.56 12.03 -3.30
CA LEU A 102 7.63 13.12 -3.03
C LEU A 102 7.14 12.98 -1.59
N THR A 103 7.34 14.02 -0.79
CA THR A 103 6.79 14.12 0.57
C THR A 103 5.70 15.18 0.57
N VAL A 104 4.46 14.78 0.89
CA VAL A 104 3.31 15.69 0.97
C VAL A 104 2.88 15.82 2.42
N THR A 105 2.84 17.05 2.91
CA THR A 105 2.37 17.38 4.25
C THR A 105 0.94 17.89 4.18
N PHE A 106 0.02 17.15 4.78
CA PHE A 106 -1.40 17.48 4.88
C PHE A 106 -1.75 18.04 6.26
N SER A 107 -2.66 19.01 6.33
CA SER A 107 -3.19 19.55 7.58
C SER A 107 -4.71 19.60 7.53
N GLN A 108 -5.36 19.30 8.65
CA GLN A 108 -6.80 19.45 8.87
C GLN A 108 -7.08 20.74 9.68
N PRO A 109 -7.33 21.89 9.04
CA PRO A 109 -7.50 23.18 9.74
C PRO A 109 -8.66 23.15 10.76
N ALA A 110 -9.77 22.51 10.41
CA ALA A 110 -10.94 22.41 11.28
C ALA A 110 -10.73 21.50 12.51
N LYS A 111 -9.59 20.81 12.60
CA LYS A 111 -9.23 19.86 13.66
C LYS A 111 -7.92 20.26 14.38
N HIS A 112 -7.76 21.56 14.62
CA HIS A 112 -6.56 22.13 15.26
C HIS A 112 -5.25 21.86 14.50
N ASP A 113 -5.31 21.96 13.16
CA ASP A 113 -4.18 21.74 12.25
C ASP A 113 -3.49 20.37 12.46
N ARG A 114 -4.27 19.31 12.69
CA ARG A 114 -3.70 17.96 12.69
C ARG A 114 -2.91 17.72 11.43
N THR A 115 -1.73 17.16 11.59
CA THR A 115 -0.79 16.95 10.50
C THR A 115 -0.63 15.46 10.20
N MET A 116 -0.70 15.12 8.91
CA MET A 116 -0.34 13.83 8.36
C MET A 116 0.61 14.07 7.19
N ILE A 117 1.66 13.28 7.13
CA ILE A 117 2.60 13.27 6.00
C ILE A 117 2.39 11.96 5.25
N VAL A 118 2.35 12.03 3.93
CA VAL A 118 2.47 10.85 3.08
C VAL A 118 3.76 10.97 2.28
N ARG A 119 4.60 9.95 2.43
CA ARG A 119 5.89 9.86 1.74
C ARG A 119 5.78 8.83 0.63
N PHE A 120 6.10 9.23 -0.59
CA PHE A 120 6.09 8.39 -1.77
C PHE A 120 7.52 8.25 -2.30
N ARG A 121 7.96 7.02 -2.52
CA ARG A 121 9.22 6.69 -3.20
C ARG A 121 8.92 5.96 -4.49
N LEU A 122 9.29 6.56 -5.61
CA LEU A 122 9.05 6.01 -6.93
C LEU A 122 10.36 5.51 -7.51
N PHE A 123 10.47 4.18 -7.58
CA PHE A 123 11.58 3.44 -8.17
C PHE A 123 11.29 3.18 -9.66
N ASP A 124 12.25 2.63 -10.38
CA ASP A 124 12.06 2.28 -11.79
C ASP A 124 11.10 1.10 -12.01
N ASP A 125 10.88 0.29 -10.98
CA ASP A 125 10.07 -0.93 -10.98
C ASP A 125 8.82 -0.86 -10.07
N GLY A 126 8.58 0.28 -9.39
CA GLY A 126 7.39 0.40 -8.54
C GLY A 126 7.37 1.61 -7.62
N LEU A 127 6.28 1.69 -6.89
CA LEU A 127 5.96 2.71 -5.90
C LEU A 127 5.96 2.10 -4.50
N GLY A 128 6.59 2.77 -3.55
CA GLY A 128 6.35 2.59 -2.11
C GLY A 128 5.79 3.86 -1.52
N PHE A 129 4.77 3.77 -0.65
CA PHE A 129 4.28 4.91 0.12
C PHE A 129 3.91 4.51 1.54
N ARG A 130 4.00 5.48 2.46
CA ARG A 130 3.64 5.28 3.87
C ARG A 130 3.09 6.56 4.47
N TYR A 131 2.34 6.40 5.53
CA TYR A 131 1.89 7.51 6.37
C TYR A 131 2.90 7.77 7.48
N GLU A 132 3.14 9.05 7.77
CA GLU A 132 3.96 9.49 8.88
C GLU A 132 3.15 10.49 9.70
N LEU A 133 3.06 10.25 10.99
CA LEU A 133 2.39 11.15 11.94
C LEU A 133 3.45 11.75 12.86
N PRO A 134 3.79 13.04 12.69
CA PRO A 134 4.75 13.70 13.53
C PRO A 134 4.23 13.92 14.94
N GLU A 135 5.11 14.24 15.87
CA GLU A 135 4.71 14.69 17.20
C GLU A 135 3.82 15.93 17.10
N GLN A 136 2.67 15.91 17.77
CA GLN A 136 1.71 17.01 17.75
C GLN A 136 0.90 17.05 19.05
N LYS A 137 0.49 18.26 19.44
CA LYS A 137 -0.11 18.51 20.78
C LYS A 137 -1.48 17.86 20.98
N THR A 138 -2.22 17.62 19.90
CA THR A 138 -3.62 17.16 19.94
C THR A 138 -3.78 15.66 19.88
N MET A 139 -2.68 14.92 19.61
CA MET A 139 -2.67 13.46 19.50
C MET A 139 -1.36 12.93 20.08
N ASN A 140 -1.40 11.84 20.86
CA ASN A 140 -0.21 11.22 21.40
C ASN A 140 -0.29 9.69 21.30
N TYR A 141 -1.34 9.09 21.86
CA TYR A 141 -1.65 7.67 21.74
C TYR A 141 -2.86 7.49 20.84
N LEU A 142 -2.78 6.58 19.91
CA LEU A 142 -3.77 6.37 18.87
C LEU A 142 -4.10 4.89 18.76
N THR A 143 -5.39 4.61 18.53
CA THR A 143 -5.86 3.25 18.26
C THR A 143 -6.33 3.16 16.82
N VAL A 144 -5.66 2.35 16.01
CA VAL A 144 -6.03 2.16 14.60
C VAL A 144 -7.32 1.36 14.53
N LYS A 145 -8.34 1.94 13.89
CA LYS A 145 -9.60 1.28 13.55
C LYS A 145 -9.52 0.65 12.16
N ASP A 146 -9.04 1.42 11.18
CA ASP A 146 -8.86 0.94 9.83
C ASP A 146 -7.86 1.79 9.04
N GLU A 147 -7.32 1.22 7.97
CA GLU A 147 -6.55 1.92 6.96
C GLU A 147 -7.39 1.98 5.68
N LEU A 148 -7.64 3.20 5.21
CA LEU A 148 -8.54 3.47 4.10
C LEU A 148 -7.78 3.58 2.77
N THR A 149 -6.64 2.95 2.67
CA THR A 149 -5.82 2.89 1.45
C THR A 149 -6.52 2.04 0.40
N GLU A 150 -6.74 2.60 -0.77
CA GLU A 150 -7.33 1.93 -1.93
C GLU A 150 -6.29 1.64 -3.00
N PHE A 151 -6.60 0.66 -3.85
CA PHE A 151 -5.86 0.27 -5.04
C PHE A 151 -6.87 -0.01 -6.16
N ASN A 152 -7.37 1.04 -6.79
CA ASN A 152 -8.40 0.96 -7.82
C ASN A 152 -7.76 0.61 -9.16
N LEU A 153 -8.10 -0.54 -9.72
CA LEU A 153 -7.50 -1.03 -10.95
C LEU A 153 -8.29 -0.60 -12.18
N THR A 154 -7.66 -0.68 -13.34
CA THR A 154 -8.20 -0.24 -14.63
C THR A 154 -9.23 -1.20 -15.24
N GLY A 155 -9.49 -2.36 -14.61
CA GLY A 155 -10.46 -3.31 -15.16
C GLY A 155 -10.41 -4.70 -14.56
N ASN A 156 -11.10 -5.63 -15.21
CA ASN A 156 -11.25 -7.02 -14.77
C ASN A 156 -10.03 -7.88 -15.13
N HIS A 157 -8.99 -7.71 -14.36
CA HIS A 157 -7.69 -8.38 -14.54
C HIS A 157 -7.66 -9.80 -13.95
N THR A 158 -6.62 -10.55 -14.29
CA THR A 158 -6.39 -11.89 -13.73
C THR A 158 -5.59 -11.79 -12.44
N LEU A 159 -6.10 -12.39 -11.37
CA LEU A 159 -5.45 -12.52 -10.08
C LEU A 159 -4.78 -13.89 -9.91
N TYR A 160 -3.63 -13.89 -9.24
CA TYR A 160 -2.98 -15.06 -8.68
C TYR A 160 -2.93 -14.86 -7.16
N CYS A 161 -3.87 -15.46 -6.44
CA CYS A 161 -4.12 -15.13 -5.04
C CYS A 161 -4.44 -16.34 -4.18
N ILE A 162 -4.33 -16.17 -2.89
CA ILE A 162 -4.85 -17.07 -1.86
C ILE A 162 -5.84 -16.31 -0.98
N PRO A 163 -6.79 -17.01 -0.32
CA PRO A 163 -7.77 -16.36 0.55
C PRO A 163 -7.10 -15.63 1.70
N GLY A 164 -7.68 -14.51 2.14
CA GLY A 164 -7.28 -13.81 3.34
C GLY A 164 -7.53 -14.65 4.58
N ASP A 165 -6.52 -14.76 5.43
CA ASP A 165 -6.61 -15.46 6.71
C ASP A 165 -5.69 -14.76 7.72
N TYR A 166 -6.07 -14.77 9.01
CA TYR A 166 -5.30 -14.08 10.06
C TYR A 166 -4.22 -14.97 10.70
N ASP A 167 -4.27 -16.28 10.48
CA ASP A 167 -3.39 -17.24 11.15
C ASP A 167 -2.43 -17.95 10.19
N THR A 168 -2.82 -18.11 8.91
CA THR A 168 -2.02 -18.89 7.95
C THR A 168 -2.10 -18.32 6.53
N ASN A 169 -1.09 -18.64 5.73
CA ASN A 169 -1.06 -18.40 4.28
C ASN A 169 -0.86 -19.72 3.49
N GLU A 170 -1.11 -20.87 4.11
CA GLU A 170 -0.89 -22.21 3.52
C GLU A 170 -2.09 -22.67 2.70
N PHE A 171 -2.57 -21.84 1.79
CA PHE A 171 -3.66 -22.16 0.87
C PHE A 171 -3.14 -22.42 -0.55
N ALA A 172 -3.92 -23.21 -1.31
CA ALA A 172 -3.66 -23.36 -2.74
C ALA A 172 -4.00 -22.04 -3.47
N TYR A 173 -3.16 -21.64 -4.42
CA TYR A 173 -3.42 -20.48 -5.26
C TYR A 173 -4.68 -20.67 -6.11
N THR A 174 -5.43 -19.59 -6.23
CA THR A 174 -6.54 -19.42 -7.16
C THR A 174 -6.11 -18.48 -8.27
N THR A 175 -6.34 -18.87 -9.53
CA THR A 175 -6.14 -18.03 -10.70
C THR A 175 -7.50 -17.79 -11.34
N ALA A 176 -7.96 -16.54 -11.35
CA ALA A 176 -9.25 -16.15 -11.91
C ALA A 176 -9.28 -14.66 -12.26
N ALA A 177 -10.22 -14.25 -13.12
CA ALA A 177 -10.55 -12.85 -13.28
C ALA A 177 -11.12 -12.28 -11.97
N ILE A 178 -10.96 -10.97 -11.72
CA ILE A 178 -11.45 -10.34 -10.47
C ILE A 178 -12.94 -10.63 -10.26
N SER A 179 -13.77 -10.51 -11.31
CA SER A 179 -15.21 -10.78 -11.24
C SER A 179 -15.58 -12.23 -10.89
N GLU A 180 -14.66 -13.16 -11.04
CA GLU A 180 -14.88 -14.60 -10.82
C GLU A 180 -14.13 -15.14 -9.61
N VAL A 181 -13.24 -14.33 -9.01
CA VAL A 181 -12.28 -14.81 -8.00
C VAL A 181 -12.95 -15.30 -6.73
N ARG A 182 -14.05 -14.66 -6.32
CA ARG A 182 -14.83 -15.07 -5.14
C ARG A 182 -15.34 -16.50 -5.28
N GLU A 183 -16.06 -16.78 -6.36
CA GLU A 183 -16.61 -18.12 -6.61
C GLU A 183 -15.52 -19.17 -6.82
N ALA A 184 -14.44 -18.82 -7.56
CA ALA A 184 -13.32 -19.70 -7.79
C ALA A 184 -12.60 -20.07 -6.48
N MET A 185 -12.39 -19.10 -5.60
CA MET A 185 -11.75 -19.29 -4.30
C MET A 185 -12.61 -20.13 -3.36
N GLU A 186 -13.91 -19.87 -3.28
CA GLU A 186 -14.84 -20.66 -2.48
C GLU A 186 -14.91 -22.12 -2.95
N ARG A 187 -14.90 -22.35 -4.26
CA ARG A 187 -14.81 -23.72 -4.81
C ARG A 187 -13.54 -24.43 -4.35
N ASN A 188 -12.40 -23.75 -4.37
CA ASN A 188 -11.11 -24.30 -3.96
C ASN A 188 -11.09 -24.64 -2.47
N LEU A 189 -11.62 -23.74 -1.62
CA LEU A 189 -11.72 -23.96 -0.17
C LEU A 189 -12.62 -25.15 0.14
N ARG A 190 -13.84 -25.21 -0.43
CA ARG A 190 -14.77 -26.34 -0.25
C ARG A 190 -14.16 -27.66 -0.68
N LYS A 191 -13.46 -27.69 -1.82
CA LYS A 191 -12.80 -28.91 -2.31
C LYS A 191 -11.72 -29.44 -1.37
N LYS A 192 -11.08 -28.56 -0.62
CA LYS A 192 -10.02 -28.89 0.34
C LYS A 192 -10.53 -29.08 1.77
N GLY A 193 -11.78 -28.71 2.05
CA GLY A 193 -12.34 -28.72 3.42
C GLY A 193 -11.74 -27.64 4.32
N TYR A 194 -11.29 -26.52 3.75
CA TYR A 194 -10.71 -25.38 4.48
C TYR A 194 -11.71 -24.23 4.59
N GLU A 195 -11.57 -23.47 5.66
CA GLU A 195 -12.25 -22.19 5.88
C GLU A 195 -11.20 -21.11 6.13
N ALA A 196 -11.34 -19.99 5.43
CA ALA A 196 -10.53 -18.80 5.68
C ALA A 196 -11.15 -17.99 6.83
N LYS A 197 -10.32 -17.44 7.71
CA LYS A 197 -10.77 -16.81 8.96
C LYS A 197 -10.95 -15.29 8.88
N ALA A 198 -10.66 -14.67 7.73
CA ALA A 198 -10.94 -13.25 7.58
C ALA A 198 -12.46 -12.98 7.57
N THR A 199 -12.88 -11.88 8.19
CA THR A 199 -14.30 -11.54 8.38
C THR A 199 -14.97 -10.98 7.13
N SER A 200 -14.19 -10.62 6.10
CA SER A 200 -14.65 -10.13 4.80
C SER A 200 -13.99 -10.90 3.66
N PHE A 201 -14.48 -10.71 2.44
CA PHE A 201 -13.83 -11.30 1.28
C PHE A 201 -12.51 -10.59 0.99
N THR A 202 -11.43 -11.22 1.39
CA THR A 202 -10.07 -10.72 1.28
C THR A 202 -9.14 -11.70 0.59
N VAL A 203 -8.04 -11.17 0.07
CA VAL A 203 -6.89 -11.93 -0.41
C VAL A 203 -5.64 -11.55 0.36
N GLN A 204 -4.69 -12.50 0.44
CA GLN A 204 -3.37 -12.27 1.03
C GLN A 204 -2.50 -11.37 0.14
N THR A 205 -1.54 -10.69 0.76
CA THR A 205 -0.39 -10.10 0.06
C THR A 205 0.86 -10.97 0.27
N PRO A 206 1.82 -11.01 -0.68
CA PRO A 206 1.83 -10.28 -1.95
C PRO A 206 0.77 -10.77 -2.93
N LEU A 207 0.02 -9.84 -3.53
CA LEU A 207 -0.97 -10.14 -4.56
C LEU A 207 -0.37 -9.91 -5.94
N MET A 208 -0.35 -10.94 -6.78
CA MET A 208 0.07 -10.82 -8.18
C MET A 208 -1.14 -10.68 -9.09
N ILE A 209 -1.07 -9.71 -10.00
CA ILE A 209 -2.10 -9.37 -10.97
C ILE A 209 -1.47 -9.35 -12.35
N LYS A 210 -2.16 -9.92 -13.35
CA LYS A 210 -1.84 -9.74 -14.75
C LYS A 210 -2.96 -8.97 -15.42
N THR A 211 -2.64 -7.79 -15.95
CA THR A 211 -3.65 -6.96 -16.63
C THR A 211 -4.03 -7.55 -17.99
N THR A 212 -5.15 -7.12 -18.52
CA THR A 212 -5.63 -7.48 -19.87
C THR A 212 -4.68 -7.00 -20.94
N GLU A 213 -3.97 -5.92 -20.70
CA GLU A 213 -2.96 -5.30 -21.58
C GLU A 213 -1.59 -5.99 -21.48
N GLY A 214 -1.42 -6.93 -20.55
CA GLY A 214 -0.21 -7.75 -20.39
C GLY A 214 0.80 -7.21 -19.38
N LEU A 215 0.46 -6.18 -18.60
CA LEU A 215 1.29 -5.74 -17.47
C LEU A 215 1.17 -6.71 -16.29
N TYR A 216 2.21 -6.76 -15.50
CA TYR A 216 2.25 -7.45 -14.20
C TYR A 216 2.30 -6.42 -13.09
N ILE A 217 1.41 -6.56 -12.11
CA ILE A 217 1.34 -5.70 -10.93
C ILE A 217 1.47 -6.60 -9.71
N ASN A 218 2.27 -6.16 -8.72
CA ASN A 218 2.33 -6.82 -7.43
C ASN A 218 2.03 -5.81 -6.33
N ILE A 219 1.02 -6.10 -5.50
CA ILE A 219 0.66 -5.27 -4.34
C ILE A 219 1.11 -5.99 -3.09
N HIS A 220 1.91 -5.30 -2.26
CA HIS A 220 2.45 -5.84 -1.02
C HIS A 220 2.75 -4.72 -0.01
N GLU A 221 3.49 -5.07 1.03
CA GLU A 221 3.99 -4.15 2.07
C GLU A 221 5.47 -4.41 2.37
N ALA A 222 6.15 -3.42 2.93
CA ALA A 222 7.52 -3.53 3.38
C ALA A 222 7.71 -2.86 4.75
N ALA A 223 8.75 -3.25 5.47
CA ALA A 223 9.05 -2.74 6.82
C ALA A 223 7.85 -2.85 7.77
N LEU A 224 7.25 -4.04 7.84
CA LEU A 224 6.15 -4.34 8.77
C LEU A 224 6.72 -4.43 10.20
N VAL A 225 6.74 -3.29 10.89
CA VAL A 225 7.26 -3.15 12.26
C VAL A 225 6.22 -2.38 13.09
N ASP A 226 5.86 -2.92 14.25
CA ASP A 226 4.90 -2.34 15.20
C ASP A 226 3.55 -1.89 14.57
N TYR A 227 3.07 -2.66 13.59
CA TYR A 227 1.83 -2.40 12.88
C TYR A 227 1.17 -3.70 12.42
N SER A 228 -0.13 -3.68 12.12
CA SER A 228 -0.86 -4.85 11.63
C SER A 228 -0.53 -5.18 10.18
N ALA A 229 -0.42 -6.47 9.88
CA ALA A 229 -0.25 -6.97 8.53
C ALA A 229 -1.47 -6.66 7.65
N MET A 230 -1.21 -6.36 6.38
CA MET A 230 -2.22 -6.00 5.40
C MET A 230 -2.66 -7.22 4.57
N LEU A 231 -3.95 -7.48 4.61
CA LEU A 231 -4.69 -8.18 3.58
C LEU A 231 -5.35 -7.15 2.64
N LEU A 232 -5.97 -7.60 1.57
CA LEU A 232 -6.73 -6.74 0.66
C LEU A 232 -8.19 -7.20 0.60
N ASN A 233 -9.13 -6.32 0.95
CA ASN A 233 -10.52 -6.48 0.57
C ASN A 233 -10.64 -6.44 -0.96
N VAL A 234 -11.53 -7.25 -1.51
CA VAL A 234 -11.77 -7.30 -2.95
C VAL A 234 -13.21 -6.90 -3.25
N ASP A 235 -13.37 -5.84 -4.02
CA ASP A 235 -14.62 -5.56 -4.72
C ASP A 235 -14.56 -6.20 -6.11
N ASP A 236 -15.24 -7.34 -6.22
CA ASP A 236 -15.26 -8.14 -7.45
C ASP A 236 -16.20 -7.60 -8.54
N LYS A 237 -16.88 -6.47 -8.28
CA LYS A 237 -17.77 -5.77 -9.23
C LYS A 237 -17.12 -4.51 -9.79
N GLU A 238 -16.54 -3.70 -8.91
CA GLU A 238 -15.88 -2.46 -9.29
C GLU A 238 -14.37 -2.65 -9.56
N PHE A 239 -13.84 -3.88 -9.37
CA PHE A 239 -12.44 -4.26 -9.59
C PHE A 239 -11.44 -3.49 -8.71
N ASN A 240 -11.88 -3.14 -7.51
CA ASN A 240 -11.12 -2.34 -6.57
C ASN A 240 -10.61 -3.19 -5.41
N PHE A 241 -9.50 -2.74 -4.84
CA PHE A 241 -8.95 -3.30 -3.61
C PHE A 241 -8.83 -2.21 -2.56
N SER A 242 -8.98 -2.59 -1.31
CA SER A 242 -8.68 -1.72 -0.17
C SER A 242 -7.91 -2.47 0.91
N ALA A 243 -7.10 -1.77 1.66
CA ALA A 243 -6.37 -2.34 2.77
C ALA A 243 -7.35 -2.95 3.81
N HIS A 244 -7.01 -4.13 4.28
CA HIS A 244 -7.68 -4.80 5.39
C HIS A 244 -6.63 -5.23 6.39
N LEU A 245 -6.56 -4.52 7.51
CA LEU A 245 -5.57 -4.81 8.53
C LEU A 245 -6.02 -5.97 9.42
N THR A 246 -5.09 -6.85 9.75
CA THR A 246 -5.34 -7.97 10.68
C THR A 246 -5.72 -7.42 12.06
N PRO A 247 -6.91 -7.74 12.59
CA PRO A 247 -7.36 -7.27 13.89
C PRO A 247 -6.77 -8.07 15.04
N ASP A 248 -6.68 -7.46 16.22
CA ASP A 248 -6.51 -8.17 17.47
C ASP A 248 -7.84 -8.81 17.95
N LYS A 249 -7.83 -9.45 19.11
CA LYS A 249 -9.02 -10.08 19.69
C LYS A 249 -10.16 -9.10 20.04
N LEU A 250 -9.87 -7.81 20.13
CA LEU A 250 -10.84 -6.73 20.39
C LEU A 250 -11.27 -6.01 19.11
N GLY A 251 -10.78 -6.47 17.95
CA GLY A 251 -11.04 -5.86 16.64
C GLY A 251 -10.21 -4.61 16.37
N LYS A 252 -9.20 -4.29 17.19
CA LYS A 252 -8.28 -3.17 16.98
C LYS A 252 -7.14 -3.58 16.06
N LYS A 253 -6.62 -2.63 15.30
CA LYS A 253 -5.62 -2.90 14.27
C LYS A 253 -4.25 -2.26 14.58
N GLY A 254 -4.10 -1.74 15.79
CA GLY A 254 -2.85 -1.21 16.31
C GLY A 254 -3.03 -0.21 17.42
N TYR A 255 -2.06 -0.18 18.32
CA TYR A 255 -1.96 0.80 19.41
C TYR A 255 -0.64 1.53 19.22
N LEU A 256 -0.71 2.80 18.86
CA LEU A 256 0.42 3.56 18.37
C LEU A 256 0.70 4.78 19.24
N GLN A 257 1.95 5.18 19.28
CA GLN A 257 2.39 6.41 19.95
C GLN A 257 3.13 7.30 18.93
N LEU A 258 2.84 8.60 18.97
CA LEU A 258 3.55 9.59 18.14
C LEU A 258 4.95 9.90 18.69
N PRO A 259 5.93 10.21 17.84
CA PRO A 259 5.86 10.19 16.37
C PRO A 259 5.92 8.76 15.84
N LEU A 260 5.26 8.51 14.71
CA LEU A 260 5.24 7.18 14.10
C LEU A 260 5.25 7.23 12.57
N HIS A 261 5.56 6.10 11.97
CA HIS A 261 5.26 5.82 10.56
C HIS A 261 4.65 4.41 10.42
N THR A 262 3.79 4.24 9.41
CA THR A 262 3.26 2.94 9.05
C THR A 262 4.29 2.13 8.24
N PRO A 263 4.09 0.83 8.02
CA PRO A 263 4.77 0.11 6.96
C PRO A 263 4.56 0.78 5.60
N TRP A 264 5.44 0.47 4.66
CA TRP A 264 5.25 0.89 3.27
C TRP A 264 4.20 0.02 2.60
N ARG A 265 3.30 0.65 1.86
CA ARG A 265 2.45 -0.01 0.87
C ARG A 265 3.17 0.03 -0.46
N THR A 266 3.23 -1.11 -1.16
CA THR A 266 4.04 -1.22 -2.37
C THR A 266 3.22 -1.66 -3.56
N ILE A 267 3.55 -1.09 -4.72
CA ILE A 267 2.96 -1.45 -6.01
C ILE A 267 4.12 -1.59 -7.01
N MET A 268 4.50 -2.82 -7.33
CA MET A 268 5.47 -3.08 -8.40
C MET A 268 4.74 -3.20 -9.73
N VAL A 269 5.34 -2.71 -10.80
CA VAL A 269 4.76 -2.72 -12.14
C VAL A 269 5.83 -3.06 -13.17
N SER A 270 5.53 -4.01 -14.06
CA SER A 270 6.40 -4.36 -15.19
C SER A 270 5.61 -4.95 -16.35
N ASP A 271 6.14 -4.85 -17.55
CA ASP A 271 5.71 -5.62 -18.73
C ASP A 271 6.38 -7.00 -18.82
N ASP A 272 7.23 -7.35 -17.85
CA ASP A 272 7.90 -8.64 -17.72
C ASP A 272 7.76 -9.19 -16.29
N ALA A 273 7.12 -10.36 -16.15
CA ALA A 273 6.94 -11.03 -14.84
C ALA A 273 8.27 -11.30 -14.12
N ARG A 274 9.36 -11.52 -14.86
CA ARG A 274 10.69 -11.77 -14.28
C ARG A 274 11.23 -10.55 -13.56
N SER A 275 10.88 -9.36 -14.01
CA SER A 275 11.27 -8.10 -13.36
C SER A 275 10.59 -7.92 -12.00
N ILE A 276 9.34 -8.37 -11.86
CA ILE A 276 8.65 -8.39 -10.55
C ILE A 276 9.40 -9.31 -9.57
N LEU A 277 9.78 -10.51 -10.04
CA LEU A 277 10.51 -11.47 -9.20
C LEU A 277 11.92 -10.97 -8.81
N ALA A 278 12.57 -10.23 -9.71
CA ALA A 278 13.92 -9.69 -9.50
C ALA A 278 13.93 -8.32 -8.80
N SER A 279 12.77 -7.76 -8.47
CA SER A 279 12.67 -6.43 -7.85
C SER A 279 13.37 -6.38 -6.49
N GLN A 280 14.12 -5.31 -6.25
CA GLN A 280 14.78 -5.03 -4.98
C GLN A 280 14.04 -3.97 -4.16
N LEU A 281 12.84 -3.57 -4.59
CA LEU A 281 12.04 -2.51 -3.98
C LEU A 281 11.76 -2.79 -2.50
N ILE A 282 11.33 -4.01 -2.16
CA ILE A 282 11.05 -4.38 -0.76
C ILE A 282 12.32 -4.28 0.10
N LEU A 283 13.48 -4.70 -0.41
CA LEU A 283 14.74 -4.59 0.32
C LEU A 283 15.10 -3.11 0.60
N ASN A 284 14.91 -2.25 -0.40
CA ASN A 284 15.23 -0.82 -0.35
C ASN A 284 14.29 0.00 0.53
N LEU A 285 13.09 -0.50 0.83
CA LEU A 285 12.12 0.15 1.70
C LEU A 285 12.25 -0.26 3.18
N ASN A 286 13.08 -1.26 3.48
CA ASN A 286 13.40 -1.63 4.85
C ASN A 286 14.54 -0.77 5.40
N GLU A 287 14.53 -0.57 6.73
CA GLU A 287 15.60 0.15 7.41
C GLU A 287 16.93 -0.63 7.31
N PRO A 288 18.07 0.07 7.29
CA PRO A 288 19.39 -0.59 7.32
C PRO A 288 19.56 -1.50 8.54
N CYS A 289 20.41 -2.52 8.40
CA CYS A 289 20.77 -3.39 9.52
C CYS A 289 21.35 -2.57 10.68
N LYS A 290 20.81 -2.77 11.88
CA LYS A 290 21.20 -2.05 13.11
C LYS A 290 22.28 -2.79 13.92
N LEU A 291 22.68 -3.99 13.50
CA LEU A 291 23.72 -4.76 14.18
C LEU A 291 25.09 -4.21 13.80
N GLU A 292 25.92 -3.88 14.80
CA GLU A 292 27.29 -3.39 14.60
C GLU A 292 28.21 -4.47 14.07
N ASP A 293 28.05 -5.72 14.55
CA ASP A 293 28.80 -6.89 14.08
C ASP A 293 27.84 -7.95 13.54
N THR A 294 27.98 -8.27 12.26
CA THR A 294 27.21 -9.31 11.57
C THR A 294 28.07 -10.52 11.19
N SER A 295 29.35 -10.58 11.59
CA SER A 295 30.30 -11.61 11.19
C SER A 295 29.92 -13.02 11.65
N TRP A 296 29.11 -13.11 12.70
CA TRP A 296 28.60 -14.37 13.25
C TRP A 296 27.40 -14.94 12.47
N ILE A 297 26.73 -14.14 11.64
CA ILE A 297 25.60 -14.57 10.81
C ILE A 297 26.17 -15.38 9.64
N LYS A 298 25.95 -16.69 9.66
CA LYS A 298 26.46 -17.61 8.63
C LYS A 298 25.39 -18.66 8.31
N PRO A 299 25.28 -19.10 7.04
CA PRO A 299 24.44 -20.23 6.70
C PRO A 299 24.83 -21.47 7.51
N GLN A 300 23.85 -22.13 8.11
CA GLN A 300 24.07 -23.28 8.96
C GLN A 300 23.03 -24.38 8.68
N LYS A 301 23.40 -25.62 9.00
CA LYS A 301 22.44 -26.71 9.11
C LYS A 301 21.81 -26.64 10.50
N PHE A 302 20.50 -26.81 10.59
CA PHE A 302 19.78 -26.89 11.86
C PHE A 302 18.82 -28.10 11.84
N ILE A 303 18.44 -28.54 13.05
CA ILE A 303 17.41 -29.56 13.24
C ILE A 303 16.13 -28.85 13.64
N GLY A 304 15.07 -29.03 12.83
CA GLY A 304 13.73 -28.52 13.14
C GLY A 304 12.90 -29.63 13.78
N VAL A 305 12.61 -29.49 15.07
CA VAL A 305 11.79 -30.47 15.83
C VAL A 305 10.31 -30.44 15.47
N TRP A 306 9.85 -29.43 14.71
CA TRP A 306 8.44 -29.27 14.33
C TRP A 306 7.88 -30.49 13.62
N TRP A 307 8.61 -31.02 12.65
CA TRP A 307 8.19 -32.21 11.88
C TRP A 307 8.18 -33.48 12.71
N GLU A 308 9.06 -33.63 13.69
CA GLU A 308 9.09 -34.78 14.58
C GLU A 308 7.80 -34.88 15.42
N MET A 309 7.20 -33.74 15.80
CA MET A 309 5.91 -33.75 16.52
C MET A 309 4.77 -34.34 15.69
N PHE A 310 4.83 -34.20 14.35
CA PHE A 310 3.82 -34.76 13.46
C PHE A 310 4.12 -36.17 12.96
N THR A 311 5.37 -36.60 12.97
CA THR A 311 5.80 -37.92 12.50
C THR A 311 5.90 -38.97 13.59
N GLY A 312 5.63 -38.61 14.85
CA GLY A 312 5.60 -39.52 15.99
C GLY A 312 6.98 -40.04 16.41
N GLY A 313 8.07 -39.39 16.00
CA GLY A 313 9.42 -39.61 16.46
C GLY A 313 9.69 -38.79 17.71
N GLY A 314 9.41 -39.31 18.86
CA GLY A 314 9.73 -38.75 20.18
C GLY A 314 10.60 -39.70 20.96
#